data_6842309e61c1c440fa81f64487d3a485
#
_entry.id   6842309e61c1c440fa81f64487d3a485
#
_cell.length_a   1.000
_cell.length_b   1.000
_cell.length_c   1.000
_cell.angle_alpha   90.00
_cell.angle_beta   90.00
_cell.angle_gamma   90.00
#
_symmetry.space_group_name_H-M   'P 1'
#
loop_
_entity.id
_entity.type
_entity.pdbx_description
1 polymer ?
#
loop_
_entity_poly.entity_id
_entity_poly.type
_entity_poly.pdbx_seq_one_letter_code
_entity_poly.pdbx_strand_id
1 'polypeptide(L)'
;MKMRHCTLLLAGFATVFSLSAHGQEVAAALPESAGATRTAITLQGAAPYTRPTATARAKDYLIDSFGPFAILAAAAAAGVQQADNNPREWHQGASGYGDRFGSAYGQAAITGTAKYALAEVLRMDTRYYHCECTGFFPRLGHAIYSNITARMGDDGHRVFSVPSMASPFAGGMGALMWYPDRYGPKDGLRFSVYALAISFANPIAKEFIFKNKH
;
A
#
# COMPACT_ATOMS: atom_id res chain seq x y z
N MET A 1 12.71 -37.77 6.69
CA MET A 1 14.02 -37.13 6.45
C MET A 1 13.92 -35.65 6.77
N LYS A 2 14.81 -35.11 7.59
CA LYS A 2 14.73 -33.90 8.39
C LYS A 2 14.48 -32.61 7.59
N MET A 3 13.35 -31.94 7.86
CA MET A 3 13.14 -30.53 7.52
C MET A 3 14.00 -29.67 8.46
N ARG A 4 15.04 -29.05 7.93
CA ARG A 4 15.84 -28.04 8.64
C ARG A 4 15.18 -26.67 8.48
N HIS A 5 14.82 -26.15 9.60
CA HIS A 5 14.37 -24.81 9.93
C HIS A 5 14.97 -23.69 9.09
N CYS A 6 14.12 -22.91 8.45
CA CYS A 6 14.39 -21.53 8.13
C CYS A 6 13.55 -20.65 9.07
N THR A 7 13.99 -20.63 10.33
CA THR A 7 13.51 -19.71 11.34
C THR A 7 14.60 -18.66 11.48
N LEU A 8 14.45 -17.51 10.86
CA LEU A 8 15.16 -16.29 11.26
C LEU A 8 14.51 -15.06 10.61
N LEU A 9 14.27 -14.08 11.47
CA LEU A 9 13.94 -12.67 11.22
C LEU A 9 12.46 -12.29 11.20
N LEU A 10 11.84 -12.41 12.37
CA LEU A 10 10.77 -11.52 12.84
C LEU A 10 10.90 -11.35 14.35
N ALA A 11 12.00 -10.77 14.78
CA ALA A 11 12.17 -10.26 16.14
C ALA A 11 12.54 -8.78 16.06
N GLY A 12 11.71 -7.93 16.62
CA GLY A 12 12.09 -6.56 16.94
C GLY A 12 11.19 -5.47 16.39
N PHE A 13 9.98 -5.34 16.90
CA PHE A 13 9.31 -4.02 17.02
C PHE A 13 8.23 -4.10 18.11
N ALA A 14 8.70 -4.15 19.36
CA ALA A 14 7.87 -3.84 20.52
C ALA A 14 8.67 -2.90 21.41
N THR A 15 8.64 -1.61 21.13
CA THR A 15 9.01 -0.58 22.10
C THR A 15 7.79 0.27 22.39
N VAL A 16 7.32 0.06 23.59
CA VAL A 16 6.28 0.78 24.30
C VAL A 16 6.61 2.26 24.36
N PHE A 17 5.78 3.10 23.78
CA PHE A 17 5.81 4.54 24.02
C PHE A 17 4.93 4.85 25.23
N SER A 18 5.55 5.01 26.40
CA SER A 18 4.92 5.57 27.58
C SER A 18 4.89 7.09 27.44
N LEU A 19 3.74 7.67 27.23
CA LEU A 19 3.53 9.11 27.24
C LEU A 19 3.22 9.55 28.66
N SER A 20 4.20 10.11 29.35
CA SER A 20 4.01 10.79 30.64
C SER A 20 3.46 12.18 30.37
N ALA A 21 2.21 12.41 30.79
CA ALA A 21 1.61 13.71 30.86
C ALA A 21 2.17 14.46 32.08
N HIS A 22 2.93 15.52 31.88
CA HIS A 22 3.20 16.53 32.90
C HIS A 22 2.45 17.80 32.52
N GLY A 23 1.37 18.05 33.22
CA GLY A 23 0.73 19.35 33.26
C GLY A 23 1.59 20.32 34.06
N GLN A 24 1.89 21.48 33.51
CA GLN A 24 2.32 22.65 34.24
C GLN A 24 1.54 23.85 33.72
N GLU A 25 0.59 24.20 34.56
CA GLU A 25 -0.15 25.46 34.52
C GLU A 25 0.79 26.56 35.05
N VAL A 26 1.15 27.53 34.22
CA VAL A 26 1.77 28.77 34.67
C VAL A 26 0.97 29.89 34.04
N ALA A 27 0.12 30.46 34.91
CA ALA A 27 -0.47 31.76 34.67
C ALA A 27 0.63 32.83 34.90
N ALA A 28 0.90 33.64 33.91
CA ALA A 28 1.62 34.88 34.08
C ALA A 28 1.13 35.94 33.08
N ALA A 29 0.83 37.07 33.67
CA ALA A 29 0.23 38.29 33.18
C ALA A 29 0.82 38.86 31.88
N LEU A 30 -0.06 39.48 31.09
CA LEU A 30 0.21 40.34 29.94
C LEU A 30 0.98 41.61 30.33
N PRO A 31 1.79 42.13 29.44
CA PRO A 31 1.75 43.54 29.13
C PRO A 31 1.33 43.80 27.69
N GLU A 32 0.36 44.66 27.59
CA GLU A 32 -0.13 45.33 26.38
C GLU A 32 0.92 46.29 25.82
N SER A 33 0.94 46.40 24.54
CA SER A 33 1.52 47.42 23.66
C SER A 33 2.85 47.12 23.00
N ALA A 34 2.76 46.88 21.69
CA ALA A 34 3.47 47.62 20.66
C ALA A 34 3.01 47.06 19.31
N GLY A 35 2.60 47.91 18.40
CA GLY A 35 2.13 47.60 17.06
C GLY A 35 3.16 46.76 16.29
N ALA A 36 2.97 45.48 16.30
CA ALA A 36 3.64 44.56 15.40
C ALA A 36 2.74 44.41 14.16
N THR A 37 3.12 45.06 13.08
CA THR A 37 2.65 44.73 11.74
C THR A 37 2.76 43.22 11.59
N ARG A 38 1.65 42.51 11.78
CA ARG A 38 1.55 41.09 11.41
C ARG A 38 1.71 41.05 9.90
N THR A 39 2.95 40.89 9.46
CA THR A 39 3.19 40.33 8.13
C THR A 39 2.47 39.00 8.12
N ALA A 40 1.25 39.00 7.57
CA ALA A 40 0.58 37.77 7.23
C ALA A 40 1.54 37.04 6.28
N ILE A 41 2.29 36.07 6.85
CA ILE A 41 2.91 35.05 6.03
C ILE A 41 1.72 34.38 5.38
N THR A 42 1.39 34.81 4.17
CA THR A 42 0.52 34.09 3.27
C THR A 42 1.24 32.76 3.06
N LEU A 43 0.90 31.75 3.85
CA LEU A 43 1.17 30.38 3.52
C LEU A 43 0.52 30.22 2.15
N GLN A 44 1.35 30.30 1.11
CA GLN A 44 0.95 29.95 -0.23
C GLN A 44 0.50 28.50 -0.14
N GLY A 45 -0.80 28.33 0.16
CA GLY A 45 -1.41 27.06 0.39
C GLY A 45 -1.24 26.22 -0.87
N ALA A 46 -0.71 25.02 -0.69
CA ALA A 46 -0.87 24.00 -1.70
C ALA A 46 -2.33 24.05 -2.20
N ALA A 47 -2.51 23.99 -3.52
CA ALA A 47 -3.84 24.08 -4.14
C ALA A 47 -4.82 23.17 -3.37
N PRO A 48 -6.05 23.64 -3.07
CA PRO A 48 -6.99 22.85 -2.30
C PRO A 48 -7.18 21.49 -2.98
N TYR A 49 -7.16 20.43 -2.19
CA TYR A 49 -7.38 19.08 -2.71
C TYR A 49 -8.73 19.05 -3.46
N THR A 50 -8.72 18.48 -4.65
CA THR A 50 -9.92 18.20 -5.42
C THR A 50 -9.95 16.71 -5.72
N ARG A 51 -11.04 16.04 -5.34
CA ARG A 51 -11.18 14.59 -5.61
C ARG A 51 -11.09 14.34 -7.12
N PRO A 52 -10.25 13.40 -7.59
CA PRO A 52 -10.11 13.09 -9.00
C PRO A 52 -11.45 12.68 -9.63
N THR A 53 -11.64 12.99 -10.91
CA THR A 53 -12.85 12.59 -11.65
C THR A 53 -12.99 11.05 -11.70
N ALA A 54 -14.21 10.56 -11.89
CA ALA A 54 -14.47 9.11 -12.00
C ALA A 54 -13.62 8.47 -13.12
N THR A 55 -13.51 9.16 -14.27
CA THR A 55 -12.69 8.71 -15.40
C THR A 55 -11.20 8.61 -15.03
N ALA A 56 -10.67 9.59 -14.29
CA ALA A 56 -9.28 9.55 -13.84
C ALA A 56 -9.03 8.38 -12.88
N ARG A 57 -9.94 8.16 -11.92
CA ARG A 57 -9.85 7.04 -10.97
C ARG A 57 -9.94 5.67 -11.66
N ALA A 58 -10.87 5.52 -12.62
CA ALA A 58 -11.00 4.29 -13.42
C ALA A 58 -9.73 4.03 -14.25
N LYS A 59 -9.16 5.07 -14.86
CA LYS A 59 -7.90 4.97 -15.62
C LYS A 59 -6.74 4.51 -14.72
N ASP A 60 -6.61 5.10 -13.53
CA ASP A 60 -5.56 4.70 -12.59
C ASP A 60 -5.74 3.25 -12.13
N TYR A 61 -6.98 2.85 -11.84
CA TYR A 61 -7.30 1.45 -11.53
C TYR A 61 -6.85 0.50 -12.64
N LEU A 62 -7.18 0.82 -13.90
CA LEU A 62 -6.80 -0.04 -15.03
C LEU A 62 -5.28 -0.11 -15.19
N ILE A 63 -4.57 1.01 -15.06
CA ILE A 63 -3.12 1.06 -15.17
C ILE A 63 -2.46 0.32 -14.00
N ASP A 64 -2.93 0.51 -12.77
CA ASP A 64 -2.35 -0.10 -11.59
C ASP A 64 -2.62 -1.61 -11.50
N SER A 65 -3.81 -2.07 -11.96
CA SER A 65 -4.20 -3.47 -11.88
C SER A 65 -3.81 -4.32 -13.09
N PHE A 66 -3.73 -3.72 -14.28
CA PHE A 66 -3.54 -4.44 -15.53
C PHE A 66 -2.37 -3.90 -16.38
N GLY A 67 -1.74 -2.83 -15.94
CA GLY A 67 -0.65 -2.18 -16.69
C GLY A 67 0.69 -2.92 -16.59
N PRO A 68 1.73 -2.35 -17.24
CA PRO A 68 3.04 -3.00 -17.35
C PRO A 68 3.66 -3.38 -16.00
N PHE A 69 3.45 -2.54 -14.97
CA PHE A 69 3.98 -2.82 -13.64
C PHE A 69 3.33 -4.06 -13.01
N ALA A 70 2.00 -4.23 -13.17
CA ALA A 70 1.29 -5.42 -12.67
C ALA A 70 1.80 -6.70 -13.36
N ILE A 71 2.04 -6.62 -14.67
CA ILE A 71 2.61 -7.73 -15.46
C ILE A 71 4.02 -8.08 -14.97
N LEU A 72 4.89 -7.09 -14.81
CA LEU A 72 6.26 -7.31 -14.32
C LEU A 72 6.29 -7.86 -12.89
N ALA A 73 5.43 -7.35 -12.02
CA ALA A 73 5.31 -7.83 -10.65
C ALA A 73 4.81 -9.29 -10.59
N ALA A 74 3.82 -9.63 -11.43
CA ALA A 74 3.34 -11.01 -11.54
C ALA A 74 4.42 -11.96 -12.11
N ALA A 75 5.18 -11.51 -13.10
CA ALA A 75 6.29 -12.28 -13.66
C ALA A 75 7.38 -12.53 -12.61
N ALA A 76 7.76 -11.52 -11.83
CA ALA A 76 8.72 -11.66 -10.75
C ALA A 76 8.21 -12.62 -9.65
N ALA A 77 6.95 -12.48 -9.25
CA ALA A 77 6.32 -13.38 -8.27
C ALA A 77 6.28 -14.84 -8.76
N ALA A 78 5.94 -15.04 -10.04
CA ALA A 78 5.98 -16.36 -10.67
C ALA A 78 7.39 -16.94 -10.68
N GLY A 79 8.42 -16.12 -10.95
CA GLY A 79 9.83 -16.54 -10.91
C GLY A 79 10.25 -17.03 -9.52
N VAL A 80 9.88 -16.32 -8.46
CA VAL A 80 10.15 -16.74 -7.08
C VAL A 80 9.42 -18.05 -6.77
N GLN A 81 8.14 -18.15 -7.08
CA GLN A 81 7.35 -19.38 -6.86
C GLN A 81 7.89 -20.56 -7.68
N GLN A 82 8.42 -20.30 -8.89
CA GLN A 82 9.07 -21.31 -9.72
C GLN A 82 10.36 -21.82 -9.08
N ALA A 83 11.19 -20.93 -8.56
CA ALA A 83 12.42 -21.29 -7.87
C ALA A 83 12.14 -22.13 -6.60
N ASP A 84 11.09 -21.78 -5.87
CA ASP A 84 10.64 -22.49 -4.65
C ASP A 84 9.83 -23.76 -4.96
N ASN A 85 9.52 -24.03 -6.23
CA ASN A 85 8.63 -25.11 -6.67
C ASN A 85 7.29 -25.12 -5.90
N ASN A 86 6.66 -23.97 -5.82
CA ASN A 86 5.41 -23.79 -5.07
C ASN A 86 4.33 -23.10 -5.95
N PRO A 87 3.15 -23.69 -6.14
CA PRO A 87 2.74 -25.07 -5.77
C PRO A 87 3.50 -26.14 -6.54
N ARG A 88 3.71 -27.29 -5.90
CA ARG A 88 4.40 -28.43 -6.55
C ARG A 88 3.58 -29.07 -7.65
N GLU A 89 2.26 -28.99 -7.56
CA GLU A 89 1.29 -29.54 -8.50
C GLU A 89 1.36 -28.87 -9.87
N TRP A 90 1.85 -27.65 -9.93
CA TRP A 90 2.05 -26.95 -11.21
C TRP A 90 3.36 -27.32 -11.90
N HIS A 91 4.13 -28.25 -11.31
CA HIS A 91 5.39 -28.75 -11.84
C HIS A 91 6.43 -27.65 -12.15
N GLN A 92 7.48 -28.02 -12.83
CA GLN A 92 8.54 -27.12 -13.30
C GLN A 92 8.43 -26.90 -14.81
N GLY A 93 9.22 -25.96 -15.34
CA GLY A 93 9.25 -25.64 -16.77
C GLY A 93 8.31 -24.51 -17.16
N ALA A 94 8.14 -24.33 -18.48
CA ALA A 94 7.40 -23.18 -19.02
C ALA A 94 5.90 -23.20 -18.64
N SER A 95 5.30 -24.40 -18.62
CA SER A 95 3.88 -24.55 -18.22
C SER A 95 3.69 -24.14 -16.76
N GLY A 96 4.47 -24.71 -15.83
CA GLY A 96 4.36 -24.38 -14.42
C GLY A 96 4.69 -22.91 -14.11
N TYR A 97 5.57 -22.29 -14.88
CA TYR A 97 5.78 -20.85 -14.80
C TYR A 97 4.54 -20.08 -15.26
N GLY A 98 3.90 -20.51 -16.34
CA GLY A 98 2.66 -19.92 -16.86
C GLY A 98 1.52 -19.96 -15.85
N ASP A 99 1.32 -21.10 -15.17
CA ASP A 99 0.32 -21.28 -14.13
C ASP A 99 0.56 -20.32 -12.94
N ARG A 100 1.82 -20.19 -12.50
CA ARG A 100 2.22 -19.27 -11.43
C ARG A 100 2.05 -17.82 -11.84
N PHE A 101 2.43 -17.48 -13.08
CA PHE A 101 2.23 -16.14 -13.61
C PHE A 101 0.74 -15.78 -13.68
N GLY A 102 -0.08 -16.65 -14.29
CA GLY A 102 -1.54 -16.46 -14.38
C GLY A 102 -2.18 -16.29 -13.00
N SER A 103 -1.76 -17.12 -12.04
CA SER A 103 -2.22 -17.04 -10.67
C SER A 103 -1.83 -15.73 -9.98
N ALA A 104 -0.57 -15.33 -10.06
CA ALA A 104 -0.10 -14.08 -9.47
C ALA A 104 -0.80 -12.86 -10.08
N TYR A 105 -0.97 -12.86 -11.40
CA TYR A 105 -1.66 -11.80 -12.11
C TYR A 105 -3.15 -11.75 -11.78
N GLY A 106 -3.84 -12.91 -11.75
CA GLY A 106 -5.23 -13.02 -11.35
C GLY A 106 -5.47 -12.55 -9.91
N GLN A 107 -4.60 -12.93 -8.98
CA GLN A 107 -4.65 -12.46 -7.60
C GLN A 107 -4.48 -10.94 -7.51
N ALA A 108 -3.54 -10.36 -8.26
CA ALA A 108 -3.32 -8.92 -8.32
C ALA A 108 -4.55 -8.19 -8.91
N ALA A 109 -5.17 -8.74 -9.96
CA ALA A 109 -6.37 -8.19 -10.58
C ALA A 109 -7.56 -8.18 -9.61
N ILE A 110 -7.81 -9.25 -8.87
CA ILE A 110 -8.86 -9.30 -7.83
C ILE A 110 -8.57 -8.29 -6.73
N THR A 111 -7.32 -8.21 -6.25
CA THR A 111 -6.90 -7.24 -5.24
C THR A 111 -7.15 -5.80 -5.71
N GLY A 112 -6.73 -5.46 -6.93
CA GLY A 112 -6.91 -4.14 -7.52
C GLY A 112 -8.38 -3.78 -7.70
N THR A 113 -9.19 -4.71 -8.19
CA THR A 113 -10.64 -4.53 -8.36
C THR A 113 -11.34 -4.32 -7.02
N ALA A 114 -11.03 -5.13 -6.01
CA ALA A 114 -11.57 -4.96 -4.67
C ALA A 114 -11.16 -3.62 -4.03
N LYS A 115 -9.89 -3.21 -4.22
CA LYS A 115 -9.40 -1.91 -3.77
C LYS A 115 -10.17 -0.76 -4.41
N TYR A 116 -10.33 -0.80 -5.74
CA TYR A 116 -11.08 0.23 -6.47
C TYR A 116 -12.54 0.28 -6.02
N ALA A 117 -13.23 -0.86 -5.95
CA ALA A 117 -14.62 -0.93 -5.52
C ALA A 117 -14.82 -0.38 -4.10
N LEU A 118 -13.98 -0.79 -3.15
CA LEU A 118 -14.04 -0.29 -1.77
C LEU A 118 -13.72 1.22 -1.70
N ALA A 119 -12.77 1.70 -2.51
CA ALA A 119 -12.42 3.11 -2.57
C ALA A 119 -13.58 3.97 -3.11
N GLU A 120 -14.32 3.49 -4.12
CA GLU A 120 -15.49 4.17 -4.65
C GLU A 120 -16.64 4.21 -3.65
N VAL A 121 -16.96 3.07 -3.01
CA VAL A 121 -18.03 2.95 -2.02
C VAL A 121 -17.77 3.86 -0.80
N LEU A 122 -16.52 3.87 -0.32
CA LEU A 122 -16.12 4.66 0.85
C LEU A 122 -15.73 6.11 0.51
N ARG A 123 -15.81 6.51 -0.75
CA ARG A 123 -15.36 7.82 -1.27
C ARG A 123 -13.91 8.15 -0.87
N MET A 124 -13.06 7.14 -0.83
CA MET A 124 -11.64 7.27 -0.53
C MET A 124 -10.81 7.40 -1.81
N ASP A 125 -9.79 8.24 -1.76
CA ASP A 125 -8.77 8.35 -2.80
C ASP A 125 -7.50 7.65 -2.33
N THR A 126 -7.21 6.51 -2.94
CA THR A 126 -6.04 5.66 -2.64
C THR A 126 -4.87 5.89 -3.60
N ARG A 127 -4.91 6.96 -4.39
CA ARG A 127 -3.83 7.34 -5.31
C ARG A 127 -2.57 7.68 -4.54
N TYR A 128 -1.43 7.34 -5.13
CA TYR A 128 -0.15 7.77 -4.60
C TYR A 128 0.16 9.20 -5.08
N TYR A 129 0.48 10.06 -4.14
CA TYR A 129 0.96 11.42 -4.38
C TYR A 129 2.43 11.48 -3.96
N HIS A 130 3.30 11.94 -4.88
CA HIS A 130 4.74 12.01 -4.62
C HIS A 130 5.06 12.90 -3.43
N CYS A 131 6.12 12.54 -2.71
CA CYS A 131 6.64 13.36 -1.63
C CYS A 131 7.44 14.53 -2.19
N GLU A 132 7.17 15.72 -1.70
CA GLU A 132 8.02 16.90 -1.92
C GLU A 132 9.23 16.93 -0.96
N CYS A 133 9.38 15.88 -0.15
CA CYS A 133 10.44 15.76 0.84
C CYS A 133 11.79 15.41 0.21
N THR A 134 12.86 15.85 0.86
CA THR A 134 14.25 15.56 0.47
C THR A 134 14.82 14.41 1.30
N GLY A 135 15.67 13.59 0.68
CA GLY A 135 16.33 12.46 1.34
C GLY A 135 15.58 11.12 1.20
N PHE A 136 16.32 10.04 1.38
CA PHE A 136 15.80 8.67 1.19
C PHE A 136 14.76 8.28 2.24
N PHE A 137 15.09 8.44 3.53
CA PHE A 137 14.22 7.99 4.61
C PHE A 137 12.87 8.73 4.71
N PRO A 138 12.80 10.08 4.58
CA PRO A 138 11.52 10.77 4.54
C PRO A 138 10.64 10.33 3.38
N ARG A 139 11.20 10.13 2.20
CA ARG A 139 10.47 9.64 1.01
C ARG A 139 9.96 8.22 1.21
N LEU A 140 10.79 7.33 1.76
CA LEU A 140 10.38 5.96 2.09
C LEU A 140 9.25 5.95 3.14
N GLY A 141 9.40 6.73 4.20
CA GLY A 141 8.36 6.90 5.23
C GLY A 141 7.04 7.39 4.65
N HIS A 142 7.09 8.39 3.75
CA HIS A 142 5.91 8.89 3.05
C HIS A 142 5.27 7.82 2.16
N ALA A 143 6.05 7.03 1.43
CA ALA A 143 5.53 5.95 0.61
C ALA A 143 4.81 4.88 1.44
N ILE A 144 5.38 4.48 2.57
CA ILE A 144 4.75 3.54 3.52
C ILE A 144 3.47 4.15 4.11
N TYR A 145 3.54 5.39 4.60
CA TYR A 145 2.40 6.10 5.18
C TYR A 145 1.25 6.24 4.18
N SER A 146 1.55 6.50 2.91
CA SER A 146 0.57 6.63 1.83
C SER A 146 -0.16 5.32 1.50
N ASN A 147 0.41 4.15 1.81
CA ASN A 147 -0.29 2.87 1.66
C ASN A 147 -1.28 2.61 2.80
N ILE A 148 -0.95 3.08 4.00
CA ILE A 148 -1.78 2.91 5.21
C ILE A 148 -2.92 3.93 5.25
N THR A 149 -2.75 5.08 4.59
CA THR A 149 -3.72 6.18 4.61
C THR A 149 -4.30 6.47 3.23
N ALA A 150 -5.51 7.00 3.20
CA ALA A 150 -6.17 7.51 1.99
C ALA A 150 -6.71 8.91 2.25
N ARG A 151 -6.96 9.67 1.19
CA ARG A 151 -7.72 10.92 1.29
C ARG A 151 -9.20 10.60 1.21
N MET A 152 -10.02 11.21 2.06
CA MET A 152 -11.46 10.96 2.11
C MET A 152 -12.25 12.23 1.78
N GLY A 153 -13.40 12.03 1.13
CA GLY A 153 -14.32 13.13 0.82
C GLY A 153 -13.79 14.10 -0.23
N ASP A 154 -14.38 15.28 -0.24
CA ASP A 154 -14.03 16.35 -1.18
C ASP A 154 -13.00 17.32 -0.58
N ASP A 155 -12.82 17.30 0.73
CA ASP A 155 -11.83 18.07 1.49
C ASP A 155 -10.45 17.38 1.54
N GLY A 156 -10.39 16.09 1.23
CA GLY A 156 -9.15 15.33 1.14
C GLY A 156 -8.43 15.10 2.47
N HIS A 157 -9.15 15.13 3.61
CA HIS A 157 -8.55 14.79 4.89
C HIS A 157 -8.04 13.34 4.89
N ARG A 158 -6.96 13.09 5.63
CA ARG A 158 -6.35 11.76 5.67
C ARG A 158 -7.01 10.87 6.71
N VAL A 159 -7.37 9.67 6.28
CA VAL A 159 -7.96 8.62 7.12
C VAL A 159 -7.22 7.30 6.89
N PHE A 160 -7.44 6.33 7.76
CA PHE A 160 -6.95 4.97 7.57
C PHE A 160 -7.56 4.36 6.29
N SER A 161 -6.70 3.78 5.44
CA SER A 161 -7.11 3.22 4.15
C SER A 161 -7.66 1.80 4.26
N VAL A 162 -8.94 1.68 4.54
CA VAL A 162 -9.64 0.38 4.51
C VAL A 162 -9.46 -0.32 3.15
N PRO A 163 -9.61 0.37 1.99
CA PRO A 163 -9.39 -0.28 0.69
C PRO A 163 -8.00 -0.90 0.53
N SER A 164 -6.94 -0.20 0.94
CA SER A 164 -5.57 -0.72 0.78
C SER A 164 -5.28 -1.89 1.72
N MET A 165 -5.86 -1.89 2.91
CA MET A 165 -5.61 -2.94 3.91
C MET A 165 -6.49 -4.18 3.72
N ALA A 166 -7.74 -4.00 3.25
CA ALA A 166 -8.68 -5.11 3.09
C ALA A 166 -8.59 -5.82 1.72
N SER A 167 -8.26 -5.09 0.65
CA SER A 167 -8.26 -5.68 -0.70
C SER A 167 -7.29 -6.85 -0.91
N PRO A 168 -6.10 -6.92 -0.27
CA PRO A 168 -5.24 -8.09 -0.40
C PRO A 168 -5.88 -9.38 0.09
N PHE A 169 -6.83 -9.29 1.02
CA PHE A 169 -7.58 -10.46 1.49
C PHE A 169 -8.56 -10.97 0.43
N ALA A 170 -9.16 -10.09 -0.35
CA ALA A 170 -9.98 -10.51 -1.48
C ALA A 170 -9.15 -11.28 -2.53
N GLY A 171 -7.94 -10.78 -2.85
CA GLY A 171 -7.04 -11.44 -3.79
C GLY A 171 -6.52 -12.77 -3.27
N GLY A 172 -6.01 -12.81 -2.03
CA GLY A 172 -5.46 -14.03 -1.44
C GLY A 172 -6.49 -15.13 -1.22
N MET A 173 -7.69 -14.79 -0.77
CA MET A 173 -8.80 -15.75 -0.65
C MET A 173 -9.34 -16.14 -2.03
N GLY A 174 -9.44 -15.18 -2.96
CA GLY A 174 -9.86 -15.45 -4.33
C GLY A 174 -8.94 -16.43 -5.07
N ALA A 175 -7.64 -16.41 -4.77
CA ALA A 175 -6.68 -17.35 -5.36
C ALA A 175 -7.04 -18.82 -5.10
N LEU A 176 -7.73 -19.13 -3.99
CA LEU A 176 -8.17 -20.51 -3.69
C LEU A 176 -9.12 -21.09 -4.72
N MET A 177 -9.76 -20.27 -5.58
CA MET A 177 -10.67 -20.74 -6.61
C MET A 177 -9.98 -21.56 -7.71
N TRP A 178 -8.64 -21.39 -7.86
CA TRP A 178 -7.86 -22.10 -8.87
C TRP A 178 -6.61 -22.80 -8.33
N TYR A 179 -6.33 -22.64 -7.04
CA TYR A 179 -5.26 -23.38 -6.40
C TYR A 179 -5.63 -24.86 -6.22
N PRO A 180 -4.65 -25.77 -6.15
CA PRO A 180 -4.92 -27.19 -5.89
C PRO A 180 -5.72 -27.43 -4.60
N ASP A 181 -6.56 -28.48 -4.55
CA ASP A 181 -7.49 -28.78 -3.46
C ASP A 181 -6.88 -28.88 -2.06
N ARG A 182 -5.58 -29.12 -1.97
CA ARG A 182 -4.87 -29.14 -0.68
C ARG A 182 -4.77 -27.77 -0.01
N TYR A 183 -4.93 -26.70 -0.78
CA TYR A 183 -4.88 -25.33 -0.25
C TYR A 183 -6.24 -24.92 0.29
N GLY A 184 -6.27 -24.56 1.57
CA GLY A 184 -7.49 -24.19 2.26
C GLY A 184 -7.50 -22.72 2.72
N PRO A 185 -8.52 -22.34 3.51
CA PRO A 185 -8.68 -20.97 3.98
C PRO A 185 -7.46 -20.42 4.74
N LYS A 186 -6.71 -21.27 5.42
CA LYS A 186 -5.46 -20.89 6.11
C LYS A 186 -4.38 -20.44 5.13
N ASP A 187 -4.29 -21.12 3.98
CA ASP A 187 -3.34 -20.77 2.93
C ASP A 187 -3.78 -19.47 2.24
N GLY A 188 -5.09 -19.31 1.97
CA GLY A 188 -5.65 -18.06 1.44
C GLY A 188 -5.36 -16.87 2.35
N LEU A 189 -5.49 -17.03 3.66
CA LEU A 189 -5.11 -16.00 4.63
C LEU A 189 -3.60 -15.69 4.57
N ARG A 190 -2.77 -16.71 4.45
CA ARG A 190 -1.32 -16.56 4.30
C ARG A 190 -0.96 -15.82 3.01
N PHE A 191 -1.60 -16.15 1.88
CA PHE A 191 -1.46 -15.42 0.62
C PHE A 191 -1.87 -13.97 0.77
N SER A 192 -2.94 -13.69 1.50
CA SER A 192 -3.42 -12.34 1.79
C SER A 192 -2.40 -11.52 2.56
N VAL A 193 -1.76 -12.10 3.58
CA VAL A 193 -0.70 -11.42 4.36
C VAL A 193 0.51 -11.12 3.49
N TYR A 194 0.92 -12.05 2.62
CA TYR A 194 2.01 -11.78 1.65
C TYR A 194 1.61 -10.70 0.64
N ALA A 195 0.39 -10.75 0.11
CA ALA A 195 -0.11 -9.73 -0.81
C ALA A 195 -0.16 -8.34 -0.13
N LEU A 196 -0.56 -8.29 1.15
CA LEU A 196 -0.53 -7.06 1.93
C LEU A 196 0.90 -6.53 2.07
N ALA A 197 1.88 -7.37 2.41
CA ALA A 197 3.28 -6.96 2.49
C ALA A 197 3.80 -6.43 1.14
N ILE A 198 3.48 -7.12 0.05
CA ILE A 198 3.86 -6.72 -1.32
C ILE A 198 3.15 -5.42 -1.74
N SER A 199 1.95 -5.11 -1.23
CA SER A 199 1.22 -3.89 -1.57
C SER A 199 2.01 -2.60 -1.25
N PHE A 200 2.94 -2.64 -0.30
CA PHE A 200 3.84 -1.54 0.01
C PHE A 200 4.90 -1.29 -1.07
N ALA A 201 5.18 -2.29 -1.91
CA ALA A 201 6.15 -2.12 -2.99
C ALA A 201 5.67 -1.14 -4.07
N ASN A 202 4.35 -1.05 -4.32
CA ASN A 202 3.80 -0.16 -5.34
C ASN A 202 4.07 1.34 -5.06
N PRO A 203 3.70 1.91 -3.89
CA PRO A 203 4.03 3.31 -3.59
C PRO A 203 5.54 3.56 -3.52
N ILE A 204 6.33 2.60 -3.05
CA ILE A 204 7.80 2.71 -3.05
C ILE A 204 8.31 2.77 -4.50
N ALA A 205 7.84 1.90 -5.38
CA ALA A 205 8.22 1.92 -6.79
C ALA A 205 7.79 3.23 -7.48
N LYS A 206 6.58 3.72 -7.21
CA LYS A 206 6.10 5.01 -7.72
C LYS A 206 7.00 6.16 -7.25
N GLU A 207 7.45 6.14 -5.99
CA GLU A 207 8.29 7.20 -5.43
C GLU A 207 9.72 7.20 -5.98
N PHE A 208 10.33 6.03 -6.21
CA PHE A 208 11.76 5.94 -6.52
C PHE A 208 12.06 5.60 -7.99
N ILE A 209 11.15 4.89 -8.67
CA ILE A 209 11.36 4.40 -10.04
C ILE A 209 10.60 5.27 -11.04
N PHE A 210 9.32 5.53 -10.79
CA PHE A 210 8.46 6.25 -11.71
C PHE A 210 8.37 7.73 -11.32
N LYS A 211 9.49 8.44 -11.45
CA LYS A 211 9.52 9.89 -11.23
C LYS A 211 8.78 10.57 -12.38
N ASN A 212 7.49 10.82 -12.23
CA ASN A 212 6.78 11.69 -13.15
C ASN A 212 7.40 13.08 -13.07
N LYS A 213 8.04 13.49 -14.16
CA LYS A 213 8.39 14.89 -14.39
C LYS A 213 7.06 15.61 -14.66
N HIS A 214 6.58 16.37 -13.69
CA HIS A 214 5.64 17.44 -13.92
C HIS A 214 6.41 18.70 -14.25
#